data_5633cce50ea97c3f440aa3fa8e5a8e9a
#
_entry.id   5633cce50ea97c3f440aa3fa8e5a8e9a
#
_cell.length_a   1.000
_cell.length_b   1.000
_cell.length_c   1.000
_cell.angle_alpha   90.00
_cell.angle_beta   90.00
_cell.angle_gamma   90.00
#
_symmetry.space_group_name_H-M   'P 1'
#
loop_
_entity.id
_entity.type
_entity.pdbx_description
1 polymer ?
#
loop_
_entity_poly.entity_id
_entity_poly.type
_entity_poly.pdbx_seq_one_letter_code
_entity_poly.pdbx_strand_id
1 'polypeptide(L)'
;ATGFMLSGYYVGYFIGAKTITGFISRVGHIRVFAAFASIASIVVLLHSILINPFTWFVLRVITGISMVSIYTIAESWLNDRSSNKNRGSVLSIYMIVLYGSMAIGMFFLNFSSPVNFQPFILISLFMSLALIPILLTKKKAPTFKKISGMSLKELYKVSPLGMVGSLFYGTAQSALFSLIPVYAASMNFSILEISIVTFLVAISGAISQWPIGKISDNMDRRRVIIYTTFAAAFFALCAIFSSGTMFYDGVLGSSKTWFYISIVLFAFASLPMFAIIFAHTNDFIPKEKFVAAGAALQFAFGLGAISGPFLCSLFMNVIGPNGYFVFLIIFHGIIGIFGLYRMKIRETKDNPDSQFTPMPQTITPIGMELNPITEPIE
;
A
#
# COMPACT_ATOMS: atom_id res chain seq x y z
N ALA A 1 17.15 14.48 1.49
CA ALA A 1 16.96 14.02 2.89
C ALA A 1 15.59 13.35 3.08
N THR A 2 14.47 13.98 2.67
CA THR A 2 13.09 13.52 2.95
C THR A 2 12.82 12.10 2.42
N GLY A 3 13.13 11.80 1.16
CA GLY A 3 12.91 10.48 0.59
C GLY A 3 13.71 9.37 1.30
N PHE A 4 14.93 9.66 1.74
CA PHE A 4 15.73 8.75 2.55
C PHE A 4 15.03 8.43 3.88
N MET A 5 14.59 9.45 4.61
CA MET A 5 13.88 9.24 5.88
C MET A 5 12.61 8.41 5.69
N LEU A 6 11.83 8.68 4.65
CA LEU A 6 10.56 7.98 4.38
C LEU A 6 10.78 6.52 3.94
N SER A 7 11.88 6.21 3.22
CA SER A 7 12.25 4.83 2.88
C SER A 7 12.50 3.95 4.10
N GLY A 8 12.93 4.53 5.22
CA GLY A 8 13.14 3.81 6.48
C GLY A 8 11.91 3.00 6.93
N TYR A 9 10.70 3.53 6.73
CA TYR A 9 9.46 2.81 7.03
C TYR A 9 9.36 1.48 6.27
N TYR A 10 9.64 1.49 4.98
CA TYR A 10 9.55 0.29 4.14
C TYR A 10 10.67 -0.71 4.42
N VAL A 11 11.88 -0.22 4.77
CA VAL A 11 12.96 -1.08 5.27
C VAL A 11 12.50 -1.81 6.54
N GLY A 12 11.94 -1.08 7.48
CA GLY A 12 11.41 -1.65 8.72
C GLY A 12 10.26 -2.62 8.48
N TYR A 13 9.31 -2.25 7.62
CA TYR A 13 8.19 -3.10 7.25
C TYR A 13 8.67 -4.44 6.65
N PHE A 14 9.65 -4.38 5.76
CA PHE A 14 10.25 -5.55 5.13
C PHE A 14 10.99 -6.46 6.13
N ILE A 15 11.77 -5.88 7.06
CA ILE A 15 12.46 -6.63 8.13
C ILE A 15 11.43 -7.27 9.06
N GLY A 16 10.44 -6.50 9.50
CA GLY A 16 9.38 -6.96 10.40
C GLY A 16 8.56 -8.09 9.79
N ALA A 17 8.19 -8.01 8.51
CA ALA A 17 7.45 -9.06 7.81
C ALA A 17 8.17 -10.42 7.83
N LYS A 18 9.51 -10.41 7.84
CA LYS A 18 10.32 -11.65 7.93
C LYS A 18 10.47 -12.18 9.35
N THR A 19 10.46 -11.33 10.35
CA THR A 19 10.86 -11.70 11.72
C THR A 19 9.68 -11.88 12.66
N ILE A 20 8.54 -11.23 12.38
CA ILE A 20 7.40 -11.18 13.30
C ILE A 20 6.82 -12.56 13.64
N THR A 21 6.77 -13.46 12.67
CA THR A 21 6.24 -14.81 12.87
C THR A 21 7.02 -15.58 13.94
N GLY A 22 8.34 -15.37 13.99
CA GLY A 22 9.20 -15.95 15.03
C GLY A 22 8.93 -15.37 16.42
N PHE A 23 8.61 -14.08 16.51
CA PHE A 23 8.21 -13.47 17.79
C PHE A 23 6.85 -13.98 18.25
N ILE A 24 5.87 -14.04 17.35
CA ILE A 24 4.52 -14.52 17.66
C ILE A 24 4.57 -15.97 18.17
N SER A 25 5.34 -16.84 17.52
CA SER A 25 5.45 -18.25 17.93
C SER A 25 6.09 -18.45 19.31
N ARG A 26 6.98 -17.53 19.73
CA ARG A 26 7.69 -17.62 21.01
C ARG A 26 6.91 -17.04 22.18
N VAL A 27 6.31 -15.87 22.01
CA VAL A 27 5.70 -15.11 23.13
C VAL A 27 4.19 -14.91 23.00
N GLY A 28 3.61 -15.25 21.86
CA GLY A 28 2.18 -15.19 21.59
C GLY A 28 1.69 -13.82 21.07
N HIS A 29 0.52 -13.82 20.42
CA HIS A 29 -0.06 -12.67 19.71
C HIS A 29 -0.27 -11.45 20.58
N ILE A 30 -0.92 -11.60 21.75
CA ILE A 30 -1.30 -10.47 22.62
C ILE A 30 -0.07 -9.71 23.12
N ARG A 31 0.97 -10.45 23.57
CA ARG A 31 2.19 -9.83 24.08
C ARG A 31 2.97 -9.12 22.98
N VAL A 32 3.04 -9.73 21.79
CA VAL A 32 3.70 -9.10 20.62
C VAL A 32 2.95 -7.86 20.19
N PHE A 33 1.60 -7.90 20.12
CA PHE A 33 0.79 -6.71 19.81
C PHE A 33 1.05 -5.58 20.81
N ALA A 34 0.99 -5.89 22.11
CA ALA A 34 1.22 -4.92 23.18
C ALA A 34 2.61 -4.29 23.07
N ALA A 35 3.65 -5.09 22.86
CA ALA A 35 5.02 -4.61 22.75
C ALA A 35 5.18 -3.66 21.55
N PHE A 36 4.74 -4.07 20.34
CA PHE A 36 4.92 -3.25 19.14
C PHE A 36 4.00 -2.03 19.07
N ALA A 37 2.80 -2.08 19.63
CA ALA A 37 1.96 -0.89 19.74
C ALA A 37 2.53 0.11 20.76
N SER A 38 3.09 -0.36 21.88
CA SER A 38 3.81 0.50 22.83
C SER A 38 5.07 1.11 22.20
N ILE A 39 5.87 0.32 21.46
CA ILE A 39 7.03 0.82 20.73
C ILE A 39 6.60 1.87 19.71
N ALA A 40 5.55 1.64 18.93
CA ALA A 40 5.03 2.61 17.95
C ALA A 40 4.61 3.93 18.64
N SER A 41 3.94 3.85 19.79
CA SER A 41 3.54 4.99 20.60
C SER A 41 4.75 5.82 21.09
N ILE A 42 5.80 5.15 21.59
CA ILE A 42 7.04 5.79 22.04
C ILE A 42 7.77 6.44 20.85
N VAL A 43 7.95 5.68 19.77
CA VAL A 43 8.70 6.13 18.59
C VAL A 43 8.07 7.36 17.94
N VAL A 44 6.74 7.44 17.90
CA VAL A 44 6.09 8.63 17.35
C VAL A 44 6.38 9.87 18.18
N LEU A 45 6.43 9.76 19.50
CA LEU A 45 6.82 10.89 20.39
C LEU A 45 8.29 11.28 20.19
N LEU A 46 9.18 10.29 20.00
CA LEU A 46 10.59 10.57 19.73
C LEU A 46 10.82 11.35 18.44
N HIS A 47 9.95 11.19 17.42
CA HIS A 47 10.01 12.03 16.22
C HIS A 47 9.83 13.51 16.51
N SER A 48 9.03 13.89 17.52
CA SER A 48 8.83 15.30 17.88
C SER A 48 10.00 15.92 18.65
N ILE A 49 10.84 15.08 19.27
CA ILE A 49 11.95 15.52 20.14
C ILE A 49 13.29 15.47 19.40
N LEU A 50 13.51 14.40 18.61
CA LEU A 50 14.78 14.12 17.96
C LEU A 50 14.73 14.52 16.47
N ILE A 51 14.87 15.81 16.19
CA ILE A 51 14.76 16.38 14.84
C ILE A 51 16.10 16.27 14.11
N ASN A 52 16.41 15.08 13.57
CA ASN A 52 17.58 14.81 12.76
C ASN A 52 17.24 13.79 11.66
N PRO A 53 17.69 13.98 10.40
CA PRO A 53 17.34 13.09 9.28
C PRO A 53 17.75 11.63 9.49
N PHE A 54 18.91 11.36 10.06
CA PHE A 54 19.38 9.99 10.33
C PHE A 54 18.56 9.34 11.46
N THR A 55 18.33 10.09 12.53
CA THR A 55 17.48 9.62 13.65
C THR A 55 16.06 9.32 13.15
N TRP A 56 15.50 10.19 12.32
CA TRP A 56 14.18 9.97 11.72
C TRP A 56 14.16 8.73 10.84
N PHE A 57 15.21 8.45 10.06
CA PHE A 57 15.32 7.21 9.31
C PHE A 57 15.25 5.99 10.24
N VAL A 58 16.03 5.97 11.32
CA VAL A 58 16.02 4.87 12.30
C VAL A 58 14.66 4.71 12.97
N LEU A 59 14.06 5.81 13.42
CA LEU A 59 12.72 5.80 14.01
C LEU A 59 11.66 5.31 13.01
N ARG A 60 11.77 5.65 11.73
CA ARG A 60 10.91 5.14 10.66
C ARG A 60 11.09 3.64 10.44
N VAL A 61 12.32 3.13 10.53
CA VAL A 61 12.56 1.66 10.49
C VAL A 61 11.83 0.98 11.65
N ILE A 62 11.95 1.49 12.86
CA ILE A 62 11.26 0.92 14.03
C ILE A 62 9.73 1.03 13.87
N THR A 63 9.22 2.15 13.34
CA THR A 63 7.79 2.31 13.02
C THR A 63 7.34 1.26 12.03
N GLY A 64 8.08 1.02 10.94
CA GLY A 64 7.75 0.02 9.94
C GLY A 64 7.67 -1.40 10.51
N ILE A 65 8.65 -1.79 11.35
CA ILE A 65 8.63 -3.08 12.08
C ILE A 65 7.38 -3.17 12.96
N SER A 66 7.07 -2.11 13.69
CA SER A 66 5.93 -2.08 14.60
C SER A 66 4.60 -2.20 13.85
N MET A 67 4.43 -1.47 12.75
CA MET A 67 3.18 -1.47 11.98
C MET A 67 2.91 -2.81 11.31
N VAL A 68 3.90 -3.43 10.66
CA VAL A 68 3.70 -4.76 10.06
C VAL A 68 3.41 -5.82 11.13
N SER A 69 3.99 -5.68 12.33
CA SER A 69 3.70 -6.58 13.45
C SER A 69 2.26 -6.46 13.92
N ILE A 70 1.76 -5.23 14.06
CA ILE A 70 0.36 -4.94 14.43
C ILE A 70 -0.59 -5.49 13.37
N TYR A 71 -0.34 -5.23 12.07
CA TYR A 71 -1.17 -5.74 10.97
C TYR A 71 -1.19 -7.27 10.94
N THR A 72 -0.02 -7.90 11.02
CA THR A 72 0.08 -9.37 11.01
C THR A 72 -0.76 -10.00 12.13
N ILE A 73 -0.74 -9.42 13.33
CA ILE A 73 -1.50 -9.94 14.47
C ILE A 73 -3.00 -9.68 14.27
N ALA A 74 -3.39 -8.49 13.83
CA ALA A 74 -4.79 -8.17 13.55
C ALA A 74 -5.37 -9.11 12.48
N GLU A 75 -4.67 -9.31 11.38
CA GLU A 75 -5.05 -10.20 10.30
C GLU A 75 -5.11 -11.67 10.75
N SER A 76 -4.17 -12.11 11.59
CA SER A 76 -4.19 -13.46 12.19
C SER A 76 -5.44 -13.68 13.06
N TRP A 77 -5.86 -12.68 13.83
CA TRP A 77 -7.08 -12.74 14.63
C TRP A 77 -8.34 -12.76 13.77
N LEU A 78 -8.37 -11.92 12.73
CA LEU A 78 -9.49 -11.89 11.79
C LEU A 78 -9.61 -13.24 11.06
N ASN A 79 -8.50 -13.83 10.67
CA ASN A 79 -8.45 -15.12 10.00
C ASN A 79 -8.97 -16.24 10.91
N ASP A 80 -8.49 -16.34 12.16
CA ASP A 80 -8.93 -17.34 13.16
C ASP A 80 -10.44 -17.24 13.48
N ARG A 81 -11.04 -16.04 13.36
CA ARG A 81 -12.46 -15.81 13.65
C ARG A 81 -13.34 -15.87 12.40
N SER A 82 -12.74 -16.03 11.24
CA SER A 82 -13.46 -16.15 9.98
C SER A 82 -13.78 -17.60 9.66
N SER A 83 -14.90 -17.79 9.01
CA SER A 83 -15.28 -19.06 8.37
C SER A 83 -15.24 -18.90 6.86
N ASN A 84 -15.22 -19.99 6.11
CA ASN A 84 -15.25 -19.97 4.66
C ASN A 84 -16.46 -19.21 4.07
N LYS A 85 -17.56 -19.08 4.87
CA LYS A 85 -18.76 -18.36 4.45
C LYS A 85 -18.67 -16.84 4.65
N ASN A 86 -17.88 -16.35 5.63
CA ASN A 86 -17.86 -14.93 6.00
C ASN A 86 -16.52 -14.21 5.79
N ARG A 87 -15.44 -14.93 5.44
CA ARG A 87 -14.11 -14.33 5.30
C ARG A 87 -14.04 -13.20 4.25
N GLY A 88 -14.82 -13.29 3.16
CA GLY A 88 -14.92 -12.20 2.19
C GLY A 88 -15.55 -10.93 2.79
N SER A 89 -16.60 -11.07 3.61
CA SER A 89 -17.20 -9.94 4.32
C SER A 89 -16.25 -9.35 5.37
N VAL A 90 -15.52 -10.21 6.10
CA VAL A 90 -14.52 -9.78 7.08
C VAL A 90 -13.40 -9.00 6.39
N LEU A 91 -12.89 -9.49 5.25
CA LEU A 91 -11.89 -8.79 4.46
C LEU A 91 -12.41 -7.44 3.95
N SER A 92 -13.66 -7.38 3.49
CA SER A 92 -14.28 -6.13 3.03
C SER A 92 -14.39 -5.10 4.15
N ILE A 93 -14.83 -5.50 5.34
CA ILE A 93 -14.90 -4.62 6.52
C ILE A 93 -13.50 -4.16 6.92
N TYR A 94 -12.52 -5.05 6.92
CA TYR A 94 -11.13 -4.72 7.20
C TYR A 94 -10.60 -3.66 6.23
N MET A 95 -10.89 -3.79 4.94
CA MET A 95 -10.51 -2.79 3.93
C MET A 95 -11.19 -1.44 4.17
N ILE A 96 -12.50 -1.43 4.49
CA ILE A 96 -13.22 -0.19 4.81
C ILE A 96 -12.59 0.51 6.01
N VAL A 97 -12.24 -0.22 7.05
CA VAL A 97 -11.58 0.33 8.24
C VAL A 97 -10.19 0.88 7.88
N LEU A 98 -9.39 0.13 7.11
CA LEU A 98 -8.04 0.57 6.70
C LEU A 98 -8.07 1.84 5.86
N TYR A 99 -8.78 1.81 4.73
CA TYR A 99 -8.84 2.97 3.83
C TYR A 99 -9.60 4.14 4.45
N GLY A 100 -10.67 3.87 5.21
CA GLY A 100 -11.44 4.89 5.92
C GLY A 100 -10.60 5.58 6.99
N SER A 101 -9.85 4.82 7.79
CA SER A 101 -8.94 5.39 8.80
C SER A 101 -7.81 6.19 8.16
N MET A 102 -7.25 5.71 7.04
CA MET A 102 -6.22 6.42 6.28
C MET A 102 -6.76 7.74 5.72
N ALA A 103 -7.95 7.72 5.13
CA ALA A 103 -8.58 8.89 4.56
C ALA A 103 -8.92 9.95 5.62
N ILE A 104 -9.54 9.53 6.74
CA ILE A 104 -9.94 10.43 7.83
C ILE A 104 -8.72 10.91 8.62
N GLY A 105 -7.71 10.04 8.80
CA GLY A 105 -6.53 10.32 9.61
C GLY A 105 -5.77 11.59 9.18
N MET A 106 -5.76 11.89 7.87
CA MET A 106 -5.09 13.08 7.35
C MET A 106 -5.75 14.40 7.80
N PHE A 107 -7.05 14.39 8.11
CA PHE A 107 -7.73 15.60 8.60
C PHE A 107 -7.32 15.97 10.03
N PHE A 108 -6.78 15.04 10.81
CA PHE A 108 -6.23 15.34 12.13
C PHE A 108 -5.06 16.34 12.10
N LEU A 109 -4.36 16.46 10.96
CA LEU A 109 -3.33 17.49 10.78
C LEU A 109 -3.88 18.92 10.84
N ASN A 110 -5.20 19.11 10.70
CA ASN A 110 -5.83 20.44 10.77
C ASN A 110 -6.15 20.88 12.22
N PHE A 111 -6.06 19.98 13.21
CA PHE A 111 -6.27 20.34 14.63
C PHE A 111 -5.10 21.11 15.25
N SER A 112 -3.90 21.00 14.67
CA SER A 112 -2.71 21.70 15.14
C SER A 112 -1.70 21.82 13.99
N SER A 113 -0.82 22.82 14.07
CA SER A 113 0.27 22.95 13.10
C SER A 113 1.15 21.70 13.10
N PRO A 114 1.48 21.13 11.93
CA PRO A 114 2.35 19.95 11.81
C PRO A 114 3.76 20.15 12.39
N VAL A 115 4.17 21.41 12.61
CA VAL A 115 5.47 21.76 13.21
C VAL A 115 5.45 21.56 14.73
N ASN A 116 4.27 21.52 15.33
CA ASN A 116 4.10 21.38 16.77
C ASN A 116 4.11 19.89 17.19
N PHE A 117 4.20 19.65 18.49
CA PHE A 117 4.23 18.30 19.07
C PHE A 117 2.83 17.64 19.19
N GLN A 118 1.73 18.41 19.13
CA GLN A 118 0.38 17.91 19.35
C GLN A 118 -0.04 16.78 18.37
N PRO A 119 0.26 16.81 17.05
CA PRO A 119 -0.05 15.69 16.16
C PRO A 119 0.63 14.39 16.60
N PHE A 120 1.85 14.45 17.10
CA PHE A 120 2.59 13.28 17.59
C PHE A 120 1.95 12.70 18.86
N ILE A 121 1.49 13.56 19.78
CA ILE A 121 0.75 13.12 20.97
C ILE A 121 -0.54 12.43 20.56
N LEU A 122 -1.29 13.00 19.63
CA LEU A 122 -2.56 12.43 19.17
C LEU A 122 -2.37 11.01 18.60
N ILE A 123 -1.35 10.80 17.75
CA ILE A 123 -1.02 9.47 17.21
C ILE A 123 -0.64 8.50 18.33
N SER A 124 0.19 8.96 19.30
CA SER A 124 0.58 8.14 20.45
C SER A 124 -0.63 7.72 21.31
N LEU A 125 -1.59 8.61 21.51
CA LEU A 125 -2.85 8.33 22.21
C LEU A 125 -3.66 7.25 21.48
N PHE A 126 -3.83 7.36 20.15
CA PHE A 126 -4.54 6.34 19.39
C PHE A 126 -3.83 4.98 19.43
N MET A 127 -2.49 4.95 19.37
CA MET A 127 -1.74 3.70 19.53
C MET A 127 -1.95 3.08 20.91
N SER A 128 -1.97 3.89 21.96
CA SER A 128 -2.21 3.43 23.33
C SER A 128 -3.66 2.97 23.53
N LEU A 129 -4.65 3.67 22.96
CA LEU A 129 -6.05 3.27 23.00
C LEU A 129 -6.30 1.94 22.26
N ALA A 130 -5.60 1.69 21.17
CA ALA A 130 -5.71 0.44 20.42
C ALA A 130 -5.27 -0.80 21.23
N LEU A 131 -4.45 -0.62 22.27
CA LEU A 131 -4.03 -1.70 23.18
C LEU A 131 -5.17 -2.22 24.05
N ILE A 132 -6.06 -1.33 24.50
CA ILE A 132 -7.06 -1.63 25.54
C ILE A 132 -7.95 -2.82 25.15
N PRO A 133 -8.63 -2.85 23.99
CA PRO A 133 -9.53 -3.97 23.65
C PRO A 133 -8.79 -5.30 23.49
N ILE A 134 -7.54 -5.27 23.03
CA ILE A 134 -6.74 -6.48 22.84
C ILE A 134 -6.28 -7.05 24.19
N LEU A 135 -5.83 -6.19 25.11
CA LEU A 135 -5.36 -6.62 26.43
C LEU A 135 -6.51 -7.12 27.33
N LEU A 136 -7.72 -6.55 27.16
CA LEU A 136 -8.90 -6.96 27.93
C LEU A 136 -9.63 -8.17 27.34
N THR A 137 -9.19 -8.70 26.20
CA THR A 137 -9.85 -9.87 25.58
C THR A 137 -9.63 -11.14 26.40
N LYS A 138 -10.71 -11.89 26.66
CA LYS A 138 -10.69 -13.22 27.27
C LYS A 138 -10.50 -14.35 26.25
N LYS A 139 -10.48 -14.03 24.95
CA LYS A 139 -10.39 -15.02 23.88
C LYS A 139 -8.97 -15.59 23.79
N LYS A 140 -8.86 -16.90 23.55
CA LYS A 140 -7.55 -17.53 23.28
C LYS A 140 -6.97 -16.94 21.99
N ALA A 141 -5.66 -16.71 21.99
CA ALA A 141 -4.93 -16.28 20.81
C ALA A 141 -4.93 -17.37 19.73
N PRO A 142 -4.91 -16.97 18.43
CA PRO A 142 -4.81 -17.92 17.33
C PRO A 142 -3.59 -18.82 17.44
N THR A 143 -3.70 -20.03 16.88
CA THR A 143 -2.53 -20.89 16.65
C THR A 143 -1.86 -20.48 15.35
N PHE A 144 -0.54 -20.31 15.39
CA PHE A 144 0.21 -19.89 14.20
C PHE A 144 0.51 -21.10 13.30
N LYS A 145 -0.01 -21.09 12.08
CA LYS A 145 0.38 -22.03 11.02
C LYS A 145 1.49 -21.40 10.18
N LYS A 146 2.55 -22.13 9.91
CA LYS A 146 3.65 -21.67 9.05
C LYS A 146 3.18 -21.72 7.59
N ILE A 147 3.13 -20.56 6.94
CA ILE A 147 2.79 -20.46 5.51
C ILE A 147 3.96 -21.04 4.71
N SER A 148 3.65 -21.94 3.76
CA SER A 148 4.63 -22.39 2.76
C SER A 148 5.02 -21.23 1.86
N GLY A 149 6.32 -20.95 1.74
CA GLY A 149 6.82 -19.84 0.91
C GLY A 149 7.04 -20.25 -0.54
N MET A 150 6.84 -19.31 -1.47
CA MET A 150 7.31 -19.38 -2.86
C MET A 150 8.51 -18.45 -3.01
N SER A 151 9.59 -18.92 -3.66
CA SER A 151 10.76 -18.06 -3.92
C SER A 151 10.48 -17.08 -5.06
N LEU A 152 11.18 -15.94 -5.09
CA LEU A 152 11.09 -14.98 -6.20
C LEU A 152 11.46 -15.61 -7.55
N LYS A 153 12.40 -16.56 -7.55
CA LYS A 153 12.80 -17.28 -8.77
C LYS A 153 11.67 -18.16 -9.31
N GLU A 154 10.94 -18.83 -8.43
CA GLU A 154 9.75 -19.61 -8.78
C GLU A 154 8.62 -18.71 -9.26
N LEU A 155 8.36 -17.60 -8.54
CA LEU A 155 7.38 -16.61 -8.94
C LEU A 155 7.67 -16.05 -10.34
N TYR A 156 8.94 -15.71 -10.64
CA TYR A 156 9.33 -15.23 -11.96
C TYR A 156 9.12 -16.28 -13.06
N LYS A 157 9.39 -17.56 -12.79
CA LYS A 157 9.14 -18.64 -13.77
C LYS A 157 7.64 -18.81 -14.06
N VAL A 158 6.81 -18.64 -13.05
CA VAL A 158 5.36 -18.84 -13.16
C VAL A 158 4.68 -17.60 -13.76
N SER A 159 4.94 -16.44 -13.19
CA SER A 159 4.32 -15.16 -13.58
C SER A 159 5.37 -14.03 -13.61
N PRO A 160 6.15 -13.91 -14.71
CA PRO A 160 7.11 -12.81 -14.85
C PRO A 160 6.45 -11.44 -14.74
N LEU A 161 5.26 -11.26 -15.33
CA LEU A 161 4.51 -10.01 -15.23
C LEU A 161 4.05 -9.75 -13.80
N GLY A 162 3.65 -10.80 -13.06
CA GLY A 162 3.30 -10.69 -11.65
C GLY A 162 4.46 -10.19 -10.81
N MET A 163 5.64 -10.81 -10.94
CA MET A 163 6.82 -10.43 -10.16
C MET A 163 7.31 -9.01 -10.50
N VAL A 164 7.53 -8.72 -11.79
CA VAL A 164 8.05 -7.42 -12.27
C VAL A 164 7.02 -6.32 -11.99
N GLY A 165 5.75 -6.58 -12.27
CA GLY A 165 4.65 -5.67 -11.97
C GLY A 165 4.57 -5.33 -10.48
N SER A 166 4.67 -6.33 -9.60
CA SER A 166 4.62 -6.12 -8.15
C SER A 166 5.81 -5.29 -7.65
N LEU A 167 7.02 -5.56 -8.16
CA LEU A 167 8.24 -4.82 -7.81
C LEU A 167 8.12 -3.33 -8.18
N PHE A 168 7.82 -3.02 -9.45
CA PHE A 168 7.76 -1.64 -9.91
C PHE A 168 6.50 -0.92 -9.40
N TYR A 169 5.40 -1.64 -9.20
CA TYR A 169 4.24 -1.08 -8.54
C TYR A 169 4.53 -0.71 -7.08
N GLY A 170 5.26 -1.56 -6.34
CA GLY A 170 5.72 -1.24 -4.98
C GLY A 170 6.58 0.03 -4.95
N THR A 171 7.46 0.21 -5.95
CA THR A 171 8.27 1.42 -6.10
C THR A 171 7.40 2.67 -6.32
N ALA A 172 6.43 2.60 -7.23
CA ALA A 172 5.52 3.72 -7.51
C ALA A 172 4.60 4.03 -6.32
N GLN A 173 4.03 3.00 -5.73
CA GLN A 173 3.03 3.10 -4.68
C GLN A 173 3.59 3.67 -3.37
N SER A 174 4.78 3.23 -2.98
CA SER A 174 5.45 3.76 -1.78
C SER A 174 5.79 5.24 -1.93
N ALA A 175 6.21 5.65 -3.13
CA ALA A 175 6.42 7.06 -3.45
C ALA A 175 5.11 7.86 -3.44
N LEU A 176 4.03 7.29 -4.02
CA LEU A 176 2.71 7.91 -4.05
C LEU A 176 2.27 8.34 -2.65
N PHE A 177 2.17 7.41 -1.70
CA PHE A 177 1.68 7.72 -0.37
C PHE A 177 2.66 8.50 0.50
N SER A 178 3.97 8.27 0.33
CA SER A 178 4.97 8.95 1.15
C SER A 178 5.20 10.40 0.75
N LEU A 179 5.16 10.71 -0.54
CA LEU A 179 5.60 12.00 -1.07
C LEU A 179 4.47 12.89 -1.58
N ILE A 180 3.22 12.42 -1.67
CA ILE A 180 2.10 13.29 -2.09
C ILE A 180 1.90 14.48 -1.16
N PRO A 181 2.00 14.35 0.19
CA PRO A 181 1.93 15.52 1.06
C PRO A 181 3.11 16.49 0.84
N VAL A 182 4.30 15.95 0.59
CA VAL A 182 5.50 16.76 0.31
C VAL A 182 5.37 17.51 -1.00
N TYR A 183 4.87 16.83 -2.05
CA TYR A 183 4.56 17.45 -3.34
C TYR A 183 3.56 18.59 -3.17
N ALA A 184 2.41 18.32 -2.52
CA ALA A 184 1.38 19.32 -2.32
C ALA A 184 1.87 20.52 -1.49
N ALA A 185 2.68 20.29 -0.45
CA ALA A 185 3.31 21.35 0.32
C ALA A 185 4.28 22.18 -0.53
N SER A 186 5.06 21.54 -1.42
CA SER A 186 5.97 22.26 -2.34
C SER A 186 5.23 23.10 -3.40
N MET A 187 3.96 22.79 -3.65
CA MET A 187 3.04 23.54 -4.51
C MET A 187 2.21 24.58 -3.74
N ASN A 188 2.61 24.90 -2.50
CA ASN A 188 1.93 25.87 -1.62
C ASN A 188 0.47 25.53 -1.30
N PHE A 189 0.12 24.24 -1.25
CA PHE A 189 -1.19 23.82 -0.77
C PHE A 189 -1.28 24.00 0.75
N SER A 190 -2.41 24.48 1.22
CA SER A 190 -2.72 24.57 2.65
C SER A 190 -2.81 23.15 3.28
N ILE A 191 -2.73 23.06 4.59
CA ILE A 191 -2.84 21.79 5.33
C ILE A 191 -4.17 21.10 5.01
N LEU A 192 -5.26 21.85 4.89
CA LEU A 192 -6.56 21.32 4.51
C LEU A 192 -6.54 20.74 3.09
N GLU A 193 -5.95 21.45 2.13
CA GLU A 193 -5.84 20.97 0.75
C GLU A 193 -4.97 19.73 0.64
N ILE A 194 -3.88 19.63 1.41
CA ILE A 194 -3.04 18.42 1.52
C ILE A 194 -3.88 17.25 2.05
N SER A 195 -4.68 17.49 3.09
CA SER A 195 -5.58 16.48 3.66
C SER A 195 -6.62 16.02 2.63
N ILE A 196 -7.21 16.95 1.87
CA ILE A 196 -8.19 16.66 0.81
C ILE A 196 -7.54 15.82 -0.31
N VAL A 197 -6.35 16.19 -0.80
CA VAL A 197 -5.62 15.42 -1.83
C VAL A 197 -5.40 13.98 -1.37
N THR A 198 -4.89 13.79 -0.16
CA THR A 198 -4.59 12.45 0.37
C THR A 198 -5.87 11.64 0.61
N PHE A 199 -6.94 12.29 1.10
CA PHE A 199 -8.27 11.70 1.23
C PHE A 199 -8.79 11.21 -0.13
N LEU A 200 -8.75 12.08 -1.14
CA LEU A 200 -9.23 11.77 -2.49
C LEU A 200 -8.46 10.59 -3.11
N VAL A 201 -7.15 10.52 -2.92
CA VAL A 201 -6.34 9.36 -3.35
C VAL A 201 -6.81 8.09 -2.67
N ALA A 202 -6.96 8.09 -1.34
CA ALA A 202 -7.33 6.90 -0.59
C ALA A 202 -8.74 6.39 -0.95
N ILE A 203 -9.73 7.30 -0.99
CA ILE A 203 -11.12 6.93 -1.28
C ILE A 203 -11.32 6.50 -2.74
N SER A 204 -10.61 7.15 -3.68
CA SER A 204 -10.63 6.77 -5.08
C SER A 204 -10.11 5.35 -5.29
N GLY A 205 -9.00 4.99 -4.61
CA GLY A 205 -8.46 3.65 -4.63
C GLY A 205 -9.40 2.59 -4.03
N ALA A 206 -10.10 2.92 -2.94
CA ALA A 206 -11.08 2.03 -2.35
C ALA A 206 -12.26 1.77 -3.30
N ILE A 207 -12.82 2.83 -3.90
CA ILE A 207 -13.95 2.74 -4.82
C ILE A 207 -13.58 1.99 -6.11
N SER A 208 -12.37 2.21 -6.63
CA SER A 208 -11.92 1.64 -7.91
C SER A 208 -11.76 0.13 -7.90
N GLN A 209 -11.57 -0.48 -6.72
CA GLN A 209 -11.39 -1.92 -6.58
C GLN A 209 -12.53 -2.73 -7.22
N TRP A 210 -13.77 -2.30 -6.99
CA TRP A 210 -14.93 -3.04 -7.48
C TRP A 210 -15.10 -2.95 -9.02
N PRO A 211 -15.18 -1.77 -9.68
CA PRO A 211 -15.40 -1.71 -11.12
C PRO A 211 -14.22 -2.27 -11.91
N ILE A 212 -12.99 -2.01 -11.50
CA ILE A 212 -11.80 -2.53 -12.18
C ILE A 212 -11.68 -4.05 -11.97
N GLY A 213 -12.01 -4.55 -10.78
CA GLY A 213 -12.08 -5.97 -10.51
C GLY A 213 -13.06 -6.69 -11.43
N LYS A 214 -14.29 -6.15 -11.57
CA LYS A 214 -15.29 -6.70 -12.47
C LYS A 214 -14.83 -6.71 -13.94
N ILE A 215 -14.14 -5.67 -14.39
CA ILE A 215 -13.53 -5.64 -15.73
C ILE A 215 -12.44 -6.72 -15.84
N SER A 216 -11.62 -6.88 -14.81
CA SER A 216 -10.54 -7.85 -14.75
C SER A 216 -11.03 -9.31 -14.83
N ASP A 217 -12.21 -9.63 -14.31
CA ASP A 217 -12.78 -10.97 -14.38
C ASP A 217 -13.43 -11.28 -15.75
N ASN A 218 -13.76 -10.26 -16.53
CA ASN A 218 -14.44 -10.41 -17.83
C ASN A 218 -13.52 -10.24 -19.04
N MET A 219 -12.23 -9.98 -18.84
CA MET A 219 -11.27 -9.83 -19.93
C MET A 219 -9.87 -10.28 -19.51
N ASP A 220 -8.98 -10.47 -20.49
CA ASP A 220 -7.56 -10.79 -20.22
C ASP A 220 -6.95 -9.80 -19.24
N ARG A 221 -6.57 -10.26 -18.06
CA ARG A 221 -6.01 -9.45 -16.96
C ARG A 221 -4.76 -8.68 -17.36
N ARG A 222 -3.98 -9.19 -18.32
CA ARG A 222 -2.81 -8.48 -18.85
C ARG A 222 -3.22 -7.19 -19.56
N ARG A 223 -4.34 -7.22 -20.32
CA ARG A 223 -4.90 -5.99 -20.95
C ARG A 223 -5.36 -5.01 -19.90
N VAL A 224 -6.00 -5.48 -18.83
CA VAL A 224 -6.41 -4.61 -17.71
C VAL A 224 -5.19 -3.96 -17.05
N ILE A 225 -4.13 -4.72 -16.75
CA ILE A 225 -2.86 -4.19 -16.22
C ILE A 225 -2.30 -3.11 -17.15
N ILE A 226 -2.26 -3.37 -18.46
CA ILE A 226 -1.72 -2.43 -19.46
C ILE A 226 -2.58 -1.17 -19.52
N TYR A 227 -3.90 -1.30 -19.62
CA TYR A 227 -4.79 -0.14 -19.73
C TYR A 227 -4.77 0.70 -18.47
N THR A 228 -4.80 0.10 -17.30
CA THR A 228 -4.78 0.82 -16.03
C THR A 228 -3.42 1.49 -15.77
N THR A 229 -2.30 0.89 -16.15
CA THR A 229 -0.97 1.52 -16.04
C THR A 229 -0.81 2.71 -16.98
N PHE A 230 -1.22 2.58 -18.25
CA PHE A 230 -1.14 3.71 -19.18
C PHE A 230 -2.16 4.81 -18.86
N ALA A 231 -3.37 4.45 -18.37
CA ALA A 231 -4.32 5.42 -17.88
C ALA A 231 -3.77 6.19 -16.66
N ALA A 232 -3.14 5.49 -15.70
CA ALA A 232 -2.47 6.14 -14.58
C ALA A 232 -1.35 7.07 -15.05
N ALA A 233 -0.48 6.63 -15.97
CA ALA A 233 0.56 7.48 -16.55
C ALA A 233 -0.02 8.72 -17.25
N PHE A 234 -1.10 8.56 -18.00
CA PHE A 234 -1.81 9.67 -18.65
C PHE A 234 -2.39 10.67 -17.65
N PHE A 235 -3.08 10.21 -16.61
CA PHE A 235 -3.64 11.11 -15.60
C PHE A 235 -2.56 11.75 -14.71
N ALA A 236 -1.42 11.09 -14.49
CA ALA A 236 -0.26 11.71 -13.88
C ALA A 236 0.31 12.85 -14.76
N LEU A 237 0.32 12.66 -16.07
CA LEU A 237 0.68 13.73 -17.02
C LEU A 237 -0.33 14.88 -16.97
N CYS A 238 -1.63 14.61 -16.94
CA CYS A 238 -2.66 15.62 -16.73
C CYS A 238 -2.47 16.39 -15.42
N ALA A 239 -2.05 15.71 -14.33
CA ALA A 239 -1.74 16.37 -13.07
C ALA A 239 -0.57 17.36 -13.19
N ILE A 240 0.48 17.03 -13.96
CA ILE A 240 1.58 17.97 -14.25
C ILE A 240 1.06 19.23 -14.94
N PHE A 241 0.27 19.07 -15.98
CA PHE A 241 -0.27 20.22 -16.74
C PHE A 241 -1.27 21.06 -15.94
N SER A 242 -2.01 20.45 -15.02
CA SER A 242 -2.98 21.17 -14.19
C SER A 242 -2.37 21.80 -12.93
N SER A 243 -1.22 21.32 -12.48
CA SER A 243 -0.59 21.78 -11.23
C SER A 243 0.22 23.06 -11.37
N GLY A 244 0.53 23.50 -12.55
CA GLY A 244 1.27 24.67 -12.59
C GLY A 244 1.75 25.22 -13.89
N THR A 245 2.01 26.43 -13.97
CA THR A 245 2.85 27.24 -14.85
C THR A 245 2.43 27.37 -16.32
N MET A 246 1.86 26.36 -16.98
CA MET A 246 1.41 26.48 -18.36
C MET A 246 -0.06 26.92 -18.53
N PHE A 247 -0.90 26.72 -17.51
CA PHE A 247 -2.35 27.01 -17.60
C PHE A 247 -2.88 27.88 -16.45
N TYR A 248 -2.02 28.63 -15.79
CA TYR A 248 -2.38 29.39 -14.59
C TYR A 248 -3.28 30.59 -14.86
N ASP A 249 -3.38 31.07 -16.10
CA ASP A 249 -4.15 32.25 -16.50
C ASP A 249 -5.37 31.90 -17.34
N GLY A 250 -6.37 31.28 -16.76
CA GLY A 250 -7.73 31.65 -17.13
C GLY A 250 -8.46 30.87 -18.21
N VAL A 251 -7.93 29.78 -18.80
CA VAL A 251 -8.64 29.11 -19.91
C VAL A 251 -9.63 28.02 -19.45
N LEU A 252 -9.44 27.41 -18.27
CA LEU A 252 -10.27 26.27 -17.80
C LEU A 252 -10.77 26.39 -16.34
N GLY A 253 -10.90 27.59 -15.79
CA GLY A 253 -11.32 27.76 -14.41
C GLY A 253 -10.18 27.46 -13.40
N SER A 254 -10.49 27.25 -12.13
CA SER A 254 -9.51 27.00 -11.08
C SER A 254 -8.59 25.82 -11.42
N SER A 255 -7.29 26.06 -11.60
CA SER A 255 -6.28 25.04 -11.89
C SER A 255 -6.27 23.90 -10.87
N LYS A 256 -6.61 24.15 -9.60
CA LYS A 256 -6.73 23.17 -8.53
C LYS A 256 -7.84 22.14 -8.77
N THR A 257 -8.96 22.52 -9.36
CA THR A 257 -10.04 21.57 -9.68
C THR A 257 -9.57 20.50 -10.66
N TRP A 258 -8.87 20.89 -11.71
CA TRP A 258 -8.33 19.95 -12.70
C TRP A 258 -7.24 19.06 -12.09
N PHE A 259 -6.45 19.61 -11.18
CA PHE A 259 -5.49 18.81 -10.42
C PHE A 259 -6.19 17.74 -9.57
N TYR A 260 -7.25 18.09 -8.83
CA TYR A 260 -8.02 17.12 -8.03
C TYR A 260 -8.65 16.03 -8.89
N ILE A 261 -9.23 16.40 -10.04
CA ILE A 261 -9.78 15.42 -10.99
C ILE A 261 -8.67 14.48 -11.50
N SER A 262 -7.53 15.02 -11.89
CA SER A 262 -6.41 14.24 -12.42
C SER A 262 -5.87 13.25 -11.38
N ILE A 263 -5.71 13.66 -10.13
CA ILE A 263 -5.19 12.79 -9.06
C ILE A 263 -6.20 11.72 -8.65
N VAL A 264 -7.50 12.02 -8.68
CA VAL A 264 -8.57 11.04 -8.45
C VAL A 264 -8.56 9.97 -9.54
N LEU A 265 -8.49 10.37 -10.81
CA LEU A 265 -8.46 9.44 -11.93
C LEU A 265 -7.15 8.65 -11.99
N PHE A 266 -6.02 9.26 -11.63
CA PHE A 266 -4.75 8.56 -11.44
C PHE A 266 -4.88 7.47 -10.38
N ALA A 267 -5.38 7.82 -9.19
CA ALA A 267 -5.53 6.90 -8.09
C ALA A 267 -6.54 5.78 -8.42
N PHE A 268 -7.63 6.12 -9.11
CA PHE A 268 -8.63 5.17 -9.58
C PHE A 268 -8.01 4.10 -10.50
N ALA A 269 -7.15 4.50 -11.43
CA ALA A 269 -6.48 3.60 -12.35
C ALA A 269 -5.33 2.81 -11.67
N SER A 270 -4.57 3.45 -10.77
CA SER A 270 -3.35 2.89 -10.20
C SER A 270 -3.61 1.93 -9.04
N LEU A 271 -4.50 2.28 -8.10
CA LEU A 271 -4.55 1.61 -6.79
C LEU A 271 -5.06 0.16 -6.80
N PRO A 272 -5.92 -0.31 -7.73
CA PRO A 272 -6.30 -1.72 -7.83
C PRO A 272 -5.19 -2.64 -8.34
N MET A 273 -4.08 -2.09 -8.81
CA MET A 273 -3.03 -2.81 -9.56
C MET A 273 -2.51 -4.04 -8.82
N PHE A 274 -2.25 -3.95 -7.51
CA PHE A 274 -1.74 -5.09 -6.74
C PHE A 274 -2.69 -6.28 -6.77
N ALA A 275 -3.98 -6.02 -6.57
CA ALA A 275 -5.00 -7.07 -6.60
C ALA A 275 -5.16 -7.70 -8.01
N ILE A 276 -5.03 -6.89 -9.07
CA ILE A 276 -5.05 -7.40 -10.46
C ILE A 276 -3.81 -8.26 -10.75
N ILE A 277 -2.63 -7.81 -10.30
CA ILE A 277 -1.38 -8.56 -10.43
C ILE A 277 -1.46 -9.89 -9.68
N PHE A 278 -2.06 -9.89 -8.49
CA PHE A 278 -2.30 -11.11 -7.72
C PHE A 278 -3.24 -12.06 -8.47
N ALA A 279 -4.40 -11.57 -8.93
CA ALA A 279 -5.35 -12.36 -9.71
C ALA A 279 -4.69 -12.91 -11.00
N HIS A 280 -3.94 -12.08 -11.75
CA HIS A 280 -3.18 -12.52 -12.91
C HIS A 280 -2.15 -13.63 -12.59
N THR A 281 -1.49 -13.55 -11.46
CA THR A 281 -0.53 -14.58 -11.05
C THR A 281 -1.24 -15.89 -10.74
N ASN A 282 -2.41 -15.82 -10.12
CA ASN A 282 -3.24 -16.98 -9.79
C ASN A 282 -3.79 -17.70 -11.03
N ASP A 283 -3.91 -17.04 -12.19
CA ASP A 283 -4.28 -17.70 -13.45
C ASP A 283 -3.30 -18.82 -13.84
N PHE A 284 -2.08 -18.80 -13.35
CA PHE A 284 -0.99 -19.69 -13.74
C PHE A 284 -0.59 -20.72 -12.68
N ILE A 285 -1.25 -20.73 -11.53
CA ILE A 285 -0.93 -21.63 -10.41
C ILE A 285 -2.18 -22.33 -9.89
N PRO A 286 -2.04 -23.51 -9.25
CA PRO A 286 -3.15 -24.15 -8.58
C PRO A 286 -3.50 -23.39 -7.27
N LYS A 287 -4.76 -23.58 -6.82
CA LYS A 287 -5.37 -22.86 -5.70
C LYS A 287 -4.58 -22.97 -4.40
N GLU A 288 -4.00 -24.14 -4.13
CA GLU A 288 -3.19 -24.45 -2.95
C GLU A 288 -1.94 -23.55 -2.82
N LYS A 289 -1.51 -22.94 -3.93
CA LYS A 289 -0.34 -22.05 -3.99
C LYS A 289 -0.69 -20.56 -3.97
N PHE A 290 -1.97 -20.19 -3.92
CA PHE A 290 -2.37 -18.77 -3.97
C PHE A 290 -1.78 -17.95 -2.83
N VAL A 291 -1.82 -18.46 -1.59
CA VAL A 291 -1.23 -17.77 -0.43
C VAL A 291 0.28 -17.63 -0.56
N ALA A 292 0.97 -18.70 -1.00
CA ALA A 292 2.42 -18.69 -1.20
C ALA A 292 2.85 -17.69 -2.29
N ALA A 293 2.10 -17.63 -3.40
CA ALA A 293 2.34 -16.66 -4.48
C ALA A 293 2.05 -15.23 -4.03
N GLY A 294 0.97 -15.01 -3.29
CA GLY A 294 0.65 -13.71 -2.70
C GLY A 294 1.75 -13.21 -1.78
N ALA A 295 2.29 -14.08 -0.93
CA ALA A 295 3.42 -13.75 -0.07
C ALA A 295 4.68 -13.37 -0.88
N ALA A 296 4.96 -14.10 -1.98
CA ALA A 296 6.09 -13.79 -2.86
C ALA A 296 5.89 -12.47 -3.63
N LEU A 297 4.66 -12.18 -4.09
CA LEU A 297 4.30 -10.90 -4.70
C LEU A 297 4.46 -9.75 -3.71
N GLN A 298 3.99 -9.93 -2.47
CA GLN A 298 4.14 -8.93 -1.41
C GLN A 298 5.61 -8.69 -1.06
N PHE A 299 6.43 -9.73 -1.12
CA PHE A 299 7.88 -9.61 -0.94
C PHE A 299 8.52 -8.81 -2.09
N ALA A 300 8.16 -9.07 -3.35
CA ALA A 300 8.61 -8.30 -4.51
C ALA A 300 8.16 -6.83 -4.41
N PHE A 301 6.90 -6.59 -4.02
CA PHE A 301 6.37 -5.26 -3.73
C PHE A 301 7.19 -4.53 -2.66
N GLY A 302 7.49 -5.20 -1.55
CA GLY A 302 8.27 -4.63 -0.45
C GLY A 302 9.68 -4.22 -0.88
N LEU A 303 10.36 -5.03 -1.71
CA LEU A 303 11.67 -4.67 -2.28
C LEU A 303 11.58 -3.38 -3.12
N GLY A 304 10.56 -3.26 -3.96
CA GLY A 304 10.30 -2.03 -4.71
C GLY A 304 9.99 -0.85 -3.79
N ALA A 305 9.16 -1.07 -2.79
CA ALA A 305 8.71 -0.02 -1.88
C ALA A 305 9.86 0.64 -1.08
N ILE A 306 10.92 -0.10 -0.77
CA ILE A 306 12.11 0.45 -0.11
C ILE A 306 12.75 1.56 -0.95
N SER A 307 12.82 1.39 -2.26
CA SER A 307 13.50 2.33 -3.18
C SER A 307 12.63 3.54 -3.57
N GLY A 308 11.31 3.39 -3.54
CA GLY A 308 10.38 4.37 -4.13
C GLY A 308 10.51 5.79 -3.60
N PRO A 309 10.38 6.05 -2.29
CA PRO A 309 10.47 7.40 -1.75
C PRO A 309 11.83 8.05 -1.99
N PHE A 310 12.92 7.27 -1.90
CA PHE A 310 14.27 7.75 -2.14
C PHE A 310 14.44 8.17 -3.60
N LEU A 311 14.16 7.28 -4.55
CA LEU A 311 14.30 7.57 -5.98
C LEU A 311 13.38 8.71 -6.41
N CYS A 312 12.13 8.71 -5.99
CA CYS A 312 11.19 9.78 -6.33
C CYS A 312 11.67 11.15 -5.81
N SER A 313 12.25 11.20 -4.60
CA SER A 313 12.81 12.45 -4.09
C SER A 313 14.01 12.95 -4.90
N LEU A 314 14.79 12.06 -5.53
CA LEU A 314 15.84 12.45 -6.47
C LEU A 314 15.25 13.10 -7.73
N PHE A 315 14.18 12.52 -8.29
CA PHE A 315 13.45 13.15 -9.41
C PHE A 315 12.93 14.54 -9.05
N MET A 316 12.34 14.68 -7.86
CA MET A 316 11.88 15.99 -7.38
C MET A 316 13.03 17.00 -7.19
N ASN A 317 14.20 16.54 -6.77
CA ASN A 317 15.37 17.42 -6.62
C ASN A 317 15.93 17.90 -7.97
N VAL A 318 15.87 17.06 -9.00
CA VAL A 318 16.44 17.38 -10.33
C VAL A 318 15.46 18.14 -11.23
N ILE A 319 14.20 17.73 -11.22
CA ILE A 319 13.14 18.25 -12.12
C ILE A 319 12.28 19.32 -11.44
N GLY A 320 12.37 19.43 -10.11
CA GLY A 320 11.43 20.22 -9.29
C GLY A 320 10.23 19.39 -8.84
N PRO A 321 9.19 20.03 -8.25
CA PRO A 321 8.04 19.30 -7.67
C PRO A 321 7.39 18.30 -8.65
N ASN A 322 7.27 18.65 -9.92
CA ASN A 322 6.69 17.78 -10.95
C ASN A 322 7.48 16.50 -11.21
N GLY A 323 8.73 16.41 -10.75
CA GLY A 323 9.51 15.17 -10.72
C GLY A 323 8.79 14.02 -10.01
N TYR A 324 7.88 14.33 -9.09
CA TYR A 324 6.99 13.38 -8.45
C TYR A 324 6.10 12.63 -9.47
N PHE A 325 5.40 13.36 -10.32
CA PHE A 325 4.55 12.73 -11.33
C PHE A 325 5.35 12.11 -12.47
N VAL A 326 6.46 12.72 -12.88
CA VAL A 326 7.38 12.12 -13.88
C VAL A 326 7.85 10.73 -13.40
N PHE A 327 8.21 10.60 -12.13
CA PHE A 327 8.56 9.33 -11.53
C PHE A 327 7.40 8.31 -11.63
N LEU A 328 6.19 8.70 -11.27
CA LEU A 328 5.01 7.83 -11.35
C LEU A 328 4.71 7.41 -12.79
N ILE A 329 4.83 8.31 -13.77
CA ILE A 329 4.67 8.03 -15.21
C ILE A 329 5.67 6.94 -15.65
N ILE A 330 6.94 7.10 -15.31
CA ILE A 330 8.00 6.17 -15.70
C ILE A 330 7.73 4.77 -15.15
N PHE A 331 7.44 4.65 -13.85
CA PHE A 331 7.26 3.35 -13.23
C PHE A 331 5.97 2.64 -13.66
N HIS A 332 4.86 3.37 -13.87
CA HIS A 332 3.66 2.80 -14.51
C HIS A 332 3.92 2.43 -15.96
N GLY A 333 4.63 3.28 -16.70
CA GLY A 333 5.02 3.01 -18.09
C GLY A 333 5.86 1.73 -18.24
N ILE A 334 6.82 1.49 -17.34
CA ILE A 334 7.62 0.26 -17.32
C ILE A 334 6.73 -0.97 -17.16
N ILE A 335 5.75 -0.94 -16.25
CA ILE A 335 4.81 -2.05 -16.04
C ILE A 335 3.99 -2.28 -17.31
N GLY A 336 3.44 -1.22 -17.91
CA GLY A 336 2.64 -1.30 -19.13
C GLY A 336 3.42 -1.85 -20.32
N ILE A 337 4.63 -1.34 -20.57
CA ILE A 337 5.52 -1.80 -21.66
C ILE A 337 5.93 -3.26 -21.45
N PHE A 338 6.29 -3.64 -20.22
CA PHE A 338 6.60 -5.02 -19.89
C PHE A 338 5.38 -5.93 -20.08
N GLY A 339 4.18 -5.46 -19.72
CA GLY A 339 2.92 -6.14 -19.97
C GLY A 339 2.69 -6.41 -21.47
N LEU A 340 2.87 -5.39 -22.33
CA LEU A 340 2.79 -5.52 -23.79
C LEU A 340 3.79 -6.56 -24.33
N TYR A 341 5.04 -6.52 -23.84
CA TYR A 341 6.05 -7.50 -24.20
C TYR A 341 5.63 -8.94 -23.83
N ARG A 342 5.12 -9.11 -22.61
CA ARG A 342 4.68 -10.44 -22.14
C ARG A 342 3.47 -10.99 -22.87
N MET A 343 2.57 -10.13 -23.33
CA MET A 343 1.44 -10.56 -24.16
C MET A 343 1.86 -11.20 -25.49
N LYS A 344 2.98 -10.74 -26.06
CA LYS A 344 3.51 -11.30 -27.32
C LYS A 344 4.18 -12.68 -27.15
N ILE A 345 4.64 -13.01 -25.93
CA ILE A 345 5.44 -14.22 -25.67
C ILE A 345 4.59 -15.38 -25.14
N ARG A 346 3.56 -15.09 -24.40
CA ARG A 346 2.75 -16.14 -23.72
C ARG A 346 1.28 -15.87 -23.95
N GLU A 347 0.53 -16.93 -24.23
CA GLU A 347 -0.93 -16.86 -24.34
C GLU A 347 -1.58 -16.64 -22.96
N THR A 348 -2.82 -16.17 -22.98
CA THR A 348 -3.63 -16.05 -21.75
C THR A 348 -3.99 -17.44 -21.24
N LYS A 349 -4.19 -17.53 -19.94
CA LYS A 349 -4.70 -18.74 -19.31
C LYS A 349 -5.87 -18.34 -18.43
N ASP A 350 -7.02 -18.94 -18.68
CA ASP A 350 -8.19 -18.76 -17.83
C ASP A 350 -8.16 -19.80 -16.71
N ASN A 351 -8.29 -19.33 -15.49
CA ASN A 351 -8.43 -20.17 -14.32
C ASN A 351 -9.70 -19.74 -13.57
N PRO A 352 -10.77 -20.53 -13.59
CA PRO A 352 -12.04 -20.17 -12.96
C PRO A 352 -11.94 -19.96 -11.45
N ASP A 353 -10.90 -20.51 -10.81
CA ASP A 353 -10.65 -20.34 -9.38
C ASP A 353 -9.97 -19.03 -9.03
N SER A 354 -9.47 -18.25 -10.01
CA SER A 354 -8.65 -17.06 -9.80
C SER A 354 -9.44 -15.76 -9.91
N GLN A 355 -10.66 -15.70 -9.40
CA GLN A 355 -11.48 -14.47 -9.43
C GLN A 355 -10.77 -13.30 -8.73
N PHE A 356 -11.02 -12.09 -9.22
CA PHE A 356 -10.52 -10.88 -8.57
C PHE A 356 -11.11 -10.73 -7.17
N THR A 357 -10.26 -10.48 -6.21
CA THR A 357 -10.66 -10.12 -4.84
C THR A 357 -10.00 -8.81 -4.46
N PRO A 358 -10.76 -7.80 -4.03
CA PRO A 358 -10.21 -6.59 -3.48
C PRO A 358 -9.28 -6.91 -2.31
N MET A 359 -8.08 -6.31 -2.31
CA MET A 359 -7.10 -6.49 -1.23
C MET A 359 -6.41 -5.19 -0.89
N PRO A 360 -6.14 -4.92 0.40
CA PRO A 360 -5.31 -3.80 0.78
C PRO A 360 -3.85 -4.09 0.41
N GLN A 361 -3.13 -3.05 0.01
CA GLN A 361 -1.72 -3.18 -0.39
C GLN A 361 -0.79 -3.51 0.79
N THR A 362 -1.24 -3.23 2.00
CA THR A 362 -0.54 -3.54 3.26
C THR A 362 -0.85 -4.93 3.79
N ILE A 363 -1.64 -5.74 3.04
CA ILE A 363 -1.98 -7.09 3.48
C ILE A 363 -0.71 -7.91 3.73
N THR A 364 -0.67 -8.60 4.86
CA THR A 364 0.46 -9.48 5.18
C THR A 364 0.25 -10.88 4.57
N PRO A 365 1.28 -11.73 4.53
CA PRO A 365 1.11 -13.11 4.07
C PRO A 365 0.01 -13.87 4.81
N ILE A 366 -0.20 -13.59 6.10
CA ILE A 366 -1.28 -14.20 6.90
C ILE A 366 -2.65 -13.65 6.46
N GLY A 367 -2.73 -12.36 6.20
CA GLY A 367 -3.96 -11.74 5.70
C GLY A 367 -4.39 -12.26 4.33
N MET A 368 -3.48 -12.81 3.52
CA MET A 368 -3.82 -13.45 2.25
C MET A 368 -4.77 -14.64 2.43
N GLU A 369 -4.76 -15.32 3.58
CA GLU A 369 -5.69 -16.39 3.90
C GLU A 369 -7.14 -15.91 4.07
N LEU A 370 -7.37 -14.63 4.37
CA LEU A 370 -8.70 -14.02 4.40
C LEU A 370 -9.33 -13.91 3.01
N ASN A 371 -8.55 -14.09 1.95
CA ASN A 371 -9.06 -14.01 0.60
C ASN A 371 -10.01 -15.20 0.33
N PRO A 372 -11.28 -14.96 -0.08
CA PRO A 372 -12.27 -16.02 -0.26
C PRO A 372 -11.95 -17.02 -1.37
N ILE A 373 -11.02 -16.68 -2.28
CA ILE A 373 -10.59 -17.60 -3.35
C ILE A 373 -9.49 -18.57 -2.91
N THR A 374 -8.88 -18.40 -1.75
CA THR A 374 -7.88 -19.34 -1.20
C THR A 374 -8.57 -20.63 -0.71
N GLU A 375 -7.78 -21.67 -0.46
CA GLU A 375 -8.34 -22.91 0.11
C GLU A 375 -9.09 -22.65 1.41
N PRO A 376 -10.09 -23.52 1.74
CA PRO A 376 -10.77 -23.49 3.02
C PRO A 376 -9.78 -23.52 4.20
N ILE A 377 -10.06 -22.73 5.22
CA ILE A 377 -9.38 -22.81 6.50
C ILE A 377 -9.94 -24.08 7.18
N GLU A 378 -9.10 -25.07 7.40
CA GLU A 378 -9.42 -26.28 8.16
C GLU A 378 -9.52 -26.00 9.66
#